data_e37f9e769e8f1279e549247705b32a90
#
_entry.id   e37f9e769e8f1279e549247705b32a90
#
_cell.length_a   1.000
_cell.length_b   1.000
_cell.length_c   1.000
_cell.angle_alpha   90.00
_cell.angle_beta   90.00
_cell.angle_gamma   90.00
#
_symmetry.space_group_name_H-M   'P 1'
#
loop_
_entity.id
_entity.type
_entity.pdbx_description
1 polymer ?
#
loop_
_entity_poly.entity_id
_entity_poly.type
_entity_poly.pdbx_seq_one_letter_code
_entity_poly.pdbx_strand_id
1 'polypeptide(L)'
;MLVGILTSNQKRHKALASYVNYMGHDVFLIQEIPKTQNYEEGIIKYFIDVNEAEGSIFSGDKWTIDIENSHSIDKGLINQVPKEVDLLLECDVIVIFGSSLIKGQLFQKLSTKKVINLHMGISPEYLGAACN
;
A
#
# COMPACT_ATOMS: atom_id res chain seq x y z
N MET A 1 14.15 -12.45 4.22
CA MET A 1 13.11 -11.98 5.19
C MET A 1 11.83 -11.81 4.42
N LEU A 2 10.72 -12.28 4.97
CA LEU A 2 9.39 -12.10 4.36
C LEU A 2 8.78 -10.77 4.84
N VAL A 3 8.53 -9.86 3.91
CA VAL A 3 7.97 -8.54 4.18
C VAL A 3 6.53 -8.50 3.69
N GLY A 4 5.59 -8.31 4.61
CA GLY A 4 4.20 -8.07 4.28
C GLY A 4 3.97 -6.60 3.93
N ILE A 5 3.31 -6.30 2.82
CA ILE A 5 2.99 -4.93 2.43
C ILE A 5 1.48 -4.81 2.23
N LEU A 6 0.86 -3.93 3.02
CA LEU A 6 -0.53 -3.54 2.88
C LEU A 6 -0.61 -2.12 2.31
N THR A 7 -1.18 -1.97 1.12
CA THR A 7 -1.12 -0.71 0.40
C THR A 7 -2.33 -0.50 -0.52
N SER A 8 -2.33 0.58 -1.31
CA SER A 8 -3.25 0.76 -2.44
C SER A 8 -2.55 0.39 -3.77
N ASN A 9 -3.26 0.50 -4.87
CA ASN A 9 -2.78 0.07 -6.19
C ASN A 9 -2.10 1.17 -7.03
N GLN A 10 -1.71 2.30 -6.43
CA GLN A 10 -1.03 3.37 -7.16
C GLN A 10 0.43 3.00 -7.47
N LYS A 11 1.03 3.65 -8.48
CA LYS A 11 2.38 3.32 -8.95
C LYS A 11 3.44 3.40 -7.85
N ARG A 12 3.46 4.47 -7.04
CA ARG A 12 4.39 4.62 -5.91
C ARG A 12 4.28 3.49 -4.89
N HIS A 13 3.07 2.95 -4.69
CA HIS A 13 2.82 1.88 -3.76
C HIS A 13 3.34 0.53 -4.29
N LYS A 14 3.14 0.27 -5.58
CA LYS A 14 3.73 -0.89 -6.26
C LYS A 14 5.24 -0.79 -6.30
N ALA A 15 5.77 0.41 -6.57
CA ALA A 15 7.21 0.66 -6.58
C ALA A 15 7.88 0.35 -5.23
N LEU A 16 7.21 0.63 -4.10
CA LEU A 16 7.71 0.22 -2.79
C LEU A 16 7.88 -1.30 -2.71
N ALA A 17 6.86 -2.06 -3.10
CA ALA A 17 6.91 -3.51 -3.07
C ALA A 17 8.01 -4.06 -3.99
N SER A 18 8.10 -3.54 -5.21
CA SER A 18 9.17 -3.87 -6.16
C SER A 18 10.55 -3.59 -5.60
N TYR A 19 10.74 -2.44 -4.96
CA TYR A 19 12.03 -2.07 -4.39
C TYR A 19 12.44 -2.96 -3.22
N VAL A 20 11.50 -3.32 -2.35
CA VAL A 20 11.77 -4.26 -1.25
C VAL A 20 12.19 -5.62 -1.80
N ASN A 21 11.52 -6.10 -2.87
CA ASN A 21 11.91 -7.33 -3.54
C ASN A 21 13.28 -7.20 -4.23
N TYR A 22 13.55 -6.08 -4.91
CA TYR A 22 14.85 -5.80 -5.52
C TYR A 22 16.00 -5.83 -4.50
N MET A 23 15.75 -5.43 -3.25
CA MET A 23 16.72 -5.50 -2.16
C MET A 23 16.95 -6.91 -1.61
N GLY A 24 16.34 -7.94 -2.22
CA GLY A 24 16.54 -9.35 -1.88
C GLY A 24 15.64 -9.85 -0.76
N HIS A 25 14.49 -9.22 -0.56
CA HIS A 25 13.46 -9.69 0.38
C HIS A 25 12.29 -10.32 -0.34
N ASP A 26 11.71 -11.38 0.22
CA ASP A 26 10.45 -11.92 -0.25
C ASP A 26 9.32 -10.97 0.16
N VAL A 27 8.37 -10.75 -0.74
CA VAL A 27 7.26 -9.83 -0.52
C VAL A 27 5.93 -10.55 -0.60
N PHE A 28 5.10 -10.36 0.42
CA PHE A 28 3.67 -10.67 0.41
C PHE A 28 2.87 -9.36 0.32
N LEU A 29 2.16 -9.15 -0.78
CA LEU A 29 1.52 -7.88 -1.09
C LEU A 29 0.00 -8.00 -1.04
N ILE A 30 -0.66 -7.13 -0.25
CA ILE A 30 -2.09 -6.88 -0.33
C ILE A 30 -2.31 -5.48 -0.86
N GLN A 31 -3.03 -5.36 -1.97
CA GLN A 31 -3.40 -4.09 -2.58
C GLN A 31 -4.89 -3.82 -2.45
N GLU A 32 -5.25 -2.69 -1.88
CA GLU A 32 -6.63 -2.21 -1.88
C GLU A 32 -6.93 -1.49 -3.21
N ILE A 33 -7.93 -1.99 -3.92
CA ILE A 33 -8.40 -1.41 -5.18
C ILE A 33 -9.57 -0.48 -4.87
N PRO A 34 -9.49 0.82 -5.20
CA PRO A 34 -10.61 1.73 -5.02
C PRO A 34 -11.77 1.31 -5.94
N LYS A 35 -13.00 1.40 -5.43
CA LYS A 35 -14.18 1.25 -6.27
C LYS A 35 -14.20 2.40 -7.29
N THR A 36 -14.66 2.09 -8.51
CA THR A 36 -14.86 3.09 -9.54
C THR A 36 -15.76 4.20 -9.01
N GLN A 37 -15.29 5.43 -9.04
CA GLN A 37 -16.05 6.61 -8.64
C GLN A 37 -16.11 7.57 -9.82
N ASN A 38 -17.25 8.23 -9.99
CA ASN A 38 -17.36 9.35 -10.93
C ASN A 38 -16.73 10.57 -10.25
N TYR A 39 -15.57 10.97 -10.72
CA TYR A 39 -14.87 12.16 -10.25
C TYR A 39 -15.21 13.38 -11.11
N GLU A 40 -15.17 14.55 -10.53
CA GLU A 40 -15.19 15.81 -11.26
C GLU A 40 -13.96 15.91 -12.19
N GLU A 41 -14.11 16.65 -13.30
CA GLU A 41 -13.08 16.76 -14.34
C GLU A 41 -11.71 17.23 -13.80
N GLY A 42 -11.70 18.20 -12.89
CA GLY A 42 -10.47 18.69 -12.27
C GLY A 42 -9.74 17.62 -11.43
N ILE A 43 -10.50 16.75 -10.76
CA ILE A 43 -9.95 15.64 -9.99
C ILE A 43 -9.37 14.57 -10.93
N ILE A 44 -10.04 14.30 -12.04
CA ILE A 44 -9.57 13.37 -13.06
C ILE A 44 -8.22 13.84 -13.62
N LYS A 45 -8.12 15.12 -13.96
CA LYS A 45 -6.86 15.72 -14.45
C LYS A 45 -5.74 15.56 -13.43
N TYR A 46 -5.99 15.87 -12.16
CA TYR A 46 -5.01 15.70 -11.09
C TYR A 46 -4.48 14.25 -11.03
N PHE A 47 -5.37 13.25 -11.12
CA PHE A 47 -4.93 11.85 -11.10
C PHE A 47 -4.13 11.46 -12.34
N ILE A 48 -4.45 12.04 -13.52
CA ILE A 48 -3.66 11.82 -14.74
C ILE A 48 -2.25 12.39 -14.55
N ASP A 49 -2.14 13.65 -14.12
CA ASP A 49 -0.85 14.32 -13.91
C ASP A 49 0.02 13.58 -12.88
N VAL A 50 -0.57 13.15 -11.76
CA VAL A 50 0.13 12.33 -10.74
C VAL A 50 0.60 11.00 -11.32
N ASN A 51 -0.25 10.32 -12.09
CA ASN A 51 0.09 9.02 -12.67
C ASN A 51 1.20 9.11 -13.72
N GLU A 52 1.26 10.22 -14.49
CA GLU A 52 2.36 10.49 -15.43
C GLU A 52 3.66 10.79 -14.69
N ALA A 53 3.62 11.65 -13.67
CA ALA A 53 4.79 11.97 -12.84
C ALA A 53 5.35 10.73 -12.15
N GLU A 54 4.50 9.94 -11.52
CA GLU A 54 4.90 8.67 -10.90
C GLU A 54 5.45 7.67 -11.93
N GLY A 55 4.89 7.63 -13.14
CA GLY A 55 5.41 6.79 -14.22
C GLY A 55 6.82 7.17 -14.64
N SER A 56 7.14 8.46 -14.61
CA SER A 56 8.49 8.96 -14.89
C SER A 56 9.48 8.66 -13.75
N ILE A 57 9.06 8.85 -12.50
CA ILE A 57 9.92 8.66 -11.31
C ILE A 57 10.18 7.17 -11.05
N PHE A 58 9.14 6.34 -11.12
CA PHE A 58 9.20 4.91 -10.85
C PHE A 58 9.31 4.09 -12.14
N SER A 59 10.24 4.50 -13.02
CA SER A 59 10.64 3.75 -14.21
C SER A 59 11.94 2.98 -13.95
N GLY A 60 12.10 1.84 -14.61
CA GLY A 60 13.28 0.99 -14.47
C GLY A 60 13.10 -0.18 -13.51
N ASP A 61 13.97 -1.16 -13.66
CA ASP A 61 13.79 -2.53 -13.17
C ASP A 61 13.48 -2.64 -11.67
N LYS A 62 14.18 -1.86 -10.85
CA LYS A 62 13.99 -1.89 -9.38
C LYS A 62 12.61 -1.42 -8.90
N TRP A 63 11.86 -0.73 -9.75
CA TRP A 63 10.53 -0.18 -9.42
C TRP A 63 9.37 -0.92 -10.07
N THR A 64 9.67 -1.85 -10.97
CA THR A 64 8.69 -2.51 -11.85
C THR A 64 8.69 -4.03 -11.74
N ILE A 65 9.34 -4.58 -10.70
CA ILE A 65 9.33 -6.03 -10.44
C ILE A 65 7.90 -6.44 -10.08
N ASP A 66 7.39 -7.43 -10.77
CA ASP A 66 6.12 -8.06 -10.41
C ASP A 66 6.27 -8.90 -9.14
N ILE A 67 5.36 -8.70 -8.21
CA ILE A 67 5.33 -9.45 -6.96
C ILE A 67 4.45 -10.69 -7.15
N GLU A 68 5.07 -11.86 -7.10
CA GLU A 68 4.39 -13.16 -7.29
C GLU A 68 3.26 -13.36 -6.27
N ASN A 69 3.54 -13.10 -4.99
CA ASN A 69 2.55 -13.21 -3.91
C ASN A 69 1.77 -11.91 -3.73
N SER A 70 0.99 -11.52 -4.74
CA SER A 70 0.19 -10.31 -4.75
C SER A 70 -1.31 -10.61 -4.74
N HIS A 71 -2.04 -9.97 -3.84
CA HIS A 71 -3.48 -10.10 -3.66
C HIS A 71 -4.16 -8.75 -3.75
N SER A 72 -5.26 -8.70 -4.49
CA SER A 72 -6.09 -7.49 -4.64
C SER A 72 -7.40 -7.66 -3.91
N ILE A 73 -7.78 -6.68 -3.11
CA ILE A 73 -9.06 -6.63 -2.38
C ILE A 73 -9.72 -5.27 -2.61
N ASP A 74 -11.03 -5.21 -2.47
CA ASP A 74 -11.75 -3.93 -2.55
C ASP A 74 -11.36 -3.02 -1.38
N LYS A 75 -11.21 -1.72 -1.66
CA LYS A 75 -10.87 -0.71 -0.65
C LYS A 75 -11.83 -0.75 0.54
N GLY A 76 -11.26 -0.84 1.73
CA GLY A 76 -11.98 -0.89 3.01
C GLY A 76 -12.31 -2.31 3.48
N LEU A 77 -12.26 -3.32 2.62
CA LEU A 77 -12.55 -4.71 3.03
C LEU A 77 -11.47 -5.30 3.95
N ILE A 78 -10.27 -4.73 3.97
CA ILE A 78 -9.18 -5.22 4.83
C ILE A 78 -9.59 -5.29 6.31
N ASN A 79 -10.44 -4.38 6.78
CA ASN A 79 -10.91 -4.36 8.16
C ASN A 79 -11.92 -5.46 8.50
N GLN A 80 -12.43 -6.16 7.49
CA GLN A 80 -13.25 -7.37 7.68
C GLN A 80 -12.39 -8.63 7.91
N VAL A 81 -11.06 -8.45 7.97
CA VAL A 81 -10.06 -9.50 8.21
C VAL A 81 -10.25 -10.67 7.22
N PRO A 82 -10.14 -10.40 5.91
CA PRO A 82 -10.19 -11.46 4.91
C PRO A 82 -9.02 -12.45 5.10
N LYS A 83 -9.14 -13.64 4.51
CA LYS A 83 -8.15 -14.74 4.69
C LYS A 83 -6.70 -14.34 4.36
N GLU A 84 -6.49 -13.39 3.46
CA GLU A 84 -5.18 -12.86 3.09
C GLU A 84 -4.48 -12.19 4.28
N VAL A 85 -5.23 -11.71 5.27
CA VAL A 85 -4.66 -11.13 6.50
C VAL A 85 -3.90 -12.18 7.31
N ASP A 86 -4.35 -13.41 7.34
CA ASP A 86 -3.65 -14.46 8.10
C ASP A 86 -2.25 -14.68 7.52
N LEU A 87 -2.09 -14.67 6.19
CA LEU A 87 -0.78 -14.75 5.53
C LEU A 87 0.06 -13.49 5.77
N LEU A 88 -0.56 -12.31 5.78
CA LEU A 88 0.13 -11.06 6.13
C LEU A 88 0.70 -11.13 7.56
N LEU A 89 -0.03 -11.73 8.48
CA LEU A 89 0.41 -11.86 9.88
C LEU A 89 1.55 -12.86 10.09
N GLU A 90 1.84 -13.73 9.13
CA GLU A 90 3.00 -14.63 9.15
C GLU A 90 4.31 -13.95 8.70
N CYS A 91 4.23 -12.72 8.16
CA CYS A 91 5.41 -11.98 7.72
C CYS A 91 6.29 -11.53 8.89
N ASP A 92 7.61 -11.44 8.67
CA ASP A 92 8.59 -11.00 9.67
C ASP A 92 8.40 -9.54 10.07
N VAL A 93 7.99 -8.70 9.11
CA VAL A 93 7.65 -7.29 9.30
C VAL A 93 6.52 -6.92 8.34
N ILE A 94 5.64 -6.03 8.78
CA ILE A 94 4.51 -5.55 7.97
C ILE A 94 4.69 -4.05 7.72
N VAL A 95 4.62 -3.64 6.47
CA VAL A 95 4.65 -2.24 6.06
C VAL A 95 3.25 -1.83 5.59
N ILE A 96 2.74 -0.74 6.15
CA ILE A 96 1.45 -0.16 5.77
C ILE A 96 1.72 1.17 5.07
N PHE A 97 1.24 1.34 3.84
CA PHE A 97 1.44 2.54 3.04
C PHE A 97 0.25 2.86 2.15
N GLY A 98 -0.51 3.89 2.48
CA GLY A 98 -1.64 4.35 1.67
C GLY A 98 -2.85 3.40 1.63
N SER A 99 -2.98 2.53 2.64
CA SER A 99 -4.17 1.69 2.83
C SER A 99 -5.33 2.48 3.43
N SER A 100 -6.49 1.84 3.52
CA SER A 100 -7.61 2.32 4.33
C SER A 100 -7.22 2.42 5.80
N LEU A 101 -7.92 3.27 6.55
CA LEU A 101 -7.74 3.39 8.00
C LEU A 101 -7.91 2.03 8.66
N ILE A 102 -6.87 1.55 9.33
CA ILE A 102 -6.87 0.29 10.07
C ILE A 102 -7.64 0.46 11.38
N LYS A 103 -8.58 -0.43 11.64
CA LYS A 103 -9.45 -0.37 12.83
C LYS A 103 -9.94 -1.74 13.27
N GLY A 104 -10.59 -1.76 14.45
CA GLY A 104 -11.27 -2.95 14.97
C GLY A 104 -10.34 -4.16 15.14
N GLN A 105 -10.80 -5.32 14.74
CA GLN A 105 -10.08 -6.58 14.92
C GLN A 105 -8.74 -6.62 14.19
N LEU A 106 -8.66 -6.01 12.99
CA LEU A 106 -7.40 -5.92 12.26
C LEU A 106 -6.34 -5.14 13.04
N PHE A 107 -6.71 -4.00 13.63
CA PHE A 107 -5.79 -3.23 14.47
C PHE A 107 -5.26 -4.06 15.65
N GLN A 108 -6.13 -4.80 16.33
CA GLN A 108 -5.73 -5.67 17.44
C GLN A 108 -4.75 -6.76 17.00
N LYS A 109 -4.99 -7.40 15.85
CA LYS A 109 -4.08 -8.41 15.30
C LYS A 109 -2.71 -7.81 14.93
N LEU A 110 -2.70 -6.65 14.26
CA LEU A 110 -1.47 -5.98 13.84
C LEU A 110 -0.67 -5.43 15.02
N SER A 111 -1.31 -5.02 16.11
CA SER A 111 -0.61 -4.49 17.30
C SER A 111 0.33 -5.49 17.98
N THR A 112 0.19 -6.77 17.67
CA THR A 112 1.08 -7.84 18.18
C THR A 112 2.26 -8.13 17.26
N LYS A 113 2.36 -7.44 16.12
CA LYS A 113 3.35 -7.65 15.06
C LYS A 113 4.32 -6.48 14.94
N LYS A 114 5.43 -6.70 14.24
CA LYS A 114 6.33 -5.61 13.85
C LYS A 114 5.72 -4.87 12.67
N VAL A 115 5.17 -3.69 12.91
CA VAL A 115 4.49 -2.89 11.89
C VAL A 115 5.21 -1.56 11.71
N ILE A 116 5.45 -1.20 10.44
CA ILE A 116 5.95 0.11 10.02
C ILE A 116 4.83 0.79 9.25
N ASN A 117 4.36 1.95 9.72
CA ASN A 117 3.42 2.77 8.98
C ASN A 117 4.16 3.89 8.25
N LEU A 118 4.20 3.82 6.93
CA LEU A 118 4.73 4.89 6.09
C LEU A 118 3.64 5.95 5.88
N HIS A 119 3.85 7.09 6.50
CA HIS A 119 2.90 8.19 6.48
C HIS A 119 3.48 9.40 5.75
N MET A 120 2.70 10.01 4.85
CA MET A 120 3.18 11.12 4.02
C MET A 120 3.19 12.47 4.73
N GLY A 121 2.53 12.60 5.87
CA GLY A 121 2.55 13.79 6.70
C GLY A 121 3.39 13.62 7.95
N ILE A 122 4.01 14.69 8.43
CA ILE A 122 4.75 14.70 9.70
C ILE A 122 3.73 14.74 10.84
N SER A 123 3.63 13.65 11.59
CA SER A 123 2.73 13.59 12.76
C SER A 123 3.34 14.36 13.95
N PRO A 124 2.57 15.13 14.73
CA PRO A 124 1.10 15.28 14.66
C PRO A 124 0.63 16.44 13.79
N GLU A 125 1.51 17.20 13.14
CA GLU A 125 1.20 18.44 12.42
C GLU A 125 0.34 18.22 11.18
N TYR A 126 0.51 17.07 10.54
CA TYR A 126 -0.20 16.70 9.31
C TYR A 126 -0.92 15.36 9.47
N LEU A 127 -2.16 15.30 9.00
CA LEU A 127 -3.01 14.11 9.11
C LEU A 127 -2.74 13.03 8.04
N GLY A 128 -1.77 13.26 7.16
CA GLY A 128 -1.46 12.36 6.04
C GLY A 128 -2.29 12.65 4.78
N ALA A 129 -2.41 11.69 3.89
CA ALA A 129 -3.05 11.82 2.58
C ALA A 129 -2.36 12.87 1.69
N ALA A 130 -3.00 13.97 1.35
CA ALA A 130 -2.48 15.02 0.46
C ALA A 130 -1.97 16.26 1.21
N CYS A 131 -1.50 16.10 2.42
CA CYS A 131 -1.08 17.20 3.28
C CYS A 131 0.43 17.45 3.27
N ASN A 132 1.01 17.56 2.13
CA ASN A 132 2.41 17.97 1.97
C ASN A 132 2.49 19.46 1.64
#